data_9557cdafc4035f5e333392329e68f74f
#
_entry.id   9557cdafc4035f5e333392329e68f74f
#
_cell.length_a   1.000
_cell.length_b   1.000
_cell.length_c   1.000
_cell.angle_alpha   90.00
_cell.angle_beta   90.00
_cell.angle_gamma   90.00
#
_symmetry.space_group_name_H-M   'P 1'
#
loop_
_entity.id
_entity.type
_entity.pdbx_description
1 polymer ?
#
loop_
_entity_poly.entity_id
_entity_poly.type
_entity_poly.pdbx_seq_one_letter_code
_entity_poly.pdbx_strand_id
1 'polypeptide(L)'
;KADKNQAFTPDHIVHFMCQAMGINRNSRILDPCCGSGAFLVRAMTEAMDDCSNDTERDEIKKQSIYGIEYEETAFGLATTNMLIHGDGNSNIRQGNCFDMSAFIGDANINVVLMNPPYNAQRKHCDISYVKNWSKTVKQDPSKGLHYVHHVASAVKTGKLAVLLPMACGIGDKGDIRAFKEKMLKDHSLNAVFSLPPDVFHPGATASVCCMI
;
A
#
# COMPACT_ATOMS: atom_id res chain seq x y z
N LYS A 1 6.27 9.96 20.76
CA LYS A 1 4.80 9.92 20.64
C LYS A 1 4.54 9.34 19.27
N ALA A 2 4.07 8.07 19.22
CA ALA A 2 3.64 7.46 17.97
C ALA A 2 2.64 8.39 17.28
N ASP A 3 2.80 8.59 15.97
CA ASP A 3 1.87 9.39 15.19
C ASP A 3 0.50 8.71 15.29
N LYS A 4 -0.49 9.40 15.86
CA LYS A 4 -1.86 8.90 16.13
C LYS A 4 -2.66 8.59 14.86
N ASN A 5 -2.03 8.59 13.68
CA ASN A 5 -2.67 8.48 12.38
C ASN A 5 -2.42 7.15 11.65
N GLN A 6 -1.74 6.18 12.28
CA GLN A 6 -1.64 4.82 11.73
C GLN A 6 -2.82 3.99 12.26
N ALA A 7 -3.90 3.93 11.50
CA ALA A 7 -4.95 2.96 11.74
C ALA A 7 -4.49 1.60 11.22
N PHE A 8 -4.49 0.58 12.09
CA PHE A 8 -4.29 -0.80 11.67
C PHE A 8 -5.41 -1.19 10.70
N THR A 9 -5.05 -1.78 9.56
CA THR A 9 -6.05 -2.29 8.64
C THR A 9 -6.64 -3.58 9.20
N PRO A 10 -7.97 -3.65 9.41
CA PRO A 10 -8.63 -4.84 9.95
C PRO A 10 -8.41 -6.06 9.05
N ASP A 11 -8.22 -7.23 9.65
CA ASP A 11 -7.87 -8.47 8.94
C ASP A 11 -8.89 -8.86 7.86
N HIS A 12 -10.19 -8.66 8.09
CA HIS A 12 -11.22 -8.95 7.09
C HIS A 12 -11.12 -8.04 5.84
N ILE A 13 -10.62 -6.80 5.98
CA ILE A 13 -10.36 -5.91 4.85
C ILE A 13 -9.11 -6.34 4.10
N VAL A 14 -8.06 -6.72 4.83
CA VAL A 14 -6.83 -7.28 4.24
C VAL A 14 -7.18 -8.52 3.43
N HIS A 15 -7.97 -9.44 3.99
CA HIS A 15 -8.43 -10.65 3.31
C HIS A 15 -9.27 -10.32 2.07
N PHE A 16 -10.25 -9.42 2.19
CA PHE A 16 -11.05 -8.95 1.05
C PHE A 16 -10.16 -8.44 -0.10
N MET A 17 -9.17 -7.61 0.20
CA MET A 17 -8.28 -7.05 -0.82
C MET A 17 -7.41 -8.13 -1.47
N CYS A 18 -6.88 -9.08 -0.70
CA CYS A 18 -6.12 -10.21 -1.23
C CYS A 18 -6.98 -11.06 -2.18
N GLN A 19 -8.21 -11.37 -1.79
CA GLN A 19 -9.17 -12.11 -2.62
C GLN A 19 -9.54 -11.35 -3.89
N ALA A 20 -9.84 -10.05 -3.80
CA ALA A 20 -10.15 -9.21 -4.95
C ALA A 20 -9.00 -9.12 -5.96
N MET A 21 -7.76 -9.23 -5.48
CA MET A 21 -6.55 -9.23 -6.32
C MET A 21 -6.20 -10.60 -6.90
N GLY A 22 -6.81 -11.69 -6.40
CA GLY A 22 -6.55 -13.05 -6.83
C GLY A 22 -5.12 -13.49 -6.54
N ILE A 23 -4.67 -13.23 -5.30
CA ILE A 23 -3.34 -13.64 -4.83
C ILE A 23 -3.15 -15.15 -5.02
N ASN A 24 -2.02 -15.55 -5.58
CA ASN A 24 -1.64 -16.94 -5.83
C ASN A 24 -0.11 -17.09 -5.84
N ARG A 25 0.40 -18.29 -6.05
CA ARG A 25 1.84 -18.61 -6.07
C ARG A 25 2.68 -17.81 -7.08
N ASN A 26 2.07 -17.22 -8.11
CA ASN A 26 2.77 -16.40 -9.10
C ASN A 26 2.72 -14.90 -8.76
N SER A 27 2.13 -14.54 -7.63
CA SER A 27 2.02 -13.14 -7.20
C SER A 27 3.34 -12.66 -6.62
N ARG A 28 3.82 -11.50 -7.09
CA ARG A 28 4.92 -10.74 -6.50
C ARG A 28 4.32 -9.46 -5.90
N ILE A 29 4.27 -9.44 -4.59
CA ILE A 29 3.43 -8.53 -3.82
C ILE A 29 4.29 -7.41 -3.24
N LEU A 30 3.81 -6.17 -3.34
CA LEU A 30 4.38 -5.00 -2.67
C LEU A 30 3.33 -4.32 -1.80
N ASP A 31 3.73 -4.00 -0.56
CA ASP A 31 3.09 -2.96 0.24
C ASP A 31 4.08 -1.81 0.47
N PRO A 32 3.92 -0.66 -0.19
CA PRO A 32 4.86 0.45 -0.10
C PRO A 32 4.71 1.32 1.16
N CYS A 33 3.74 1.00 2.03
CA CYS A 33 3.47 1.67 3.31
C CYS A 33 3.04 0.61 4.34
N CYS A 34 3.87 -0.44 4.53
CA CYS A 34 3.42 -1.71 5.08
C CYS A 34 3.06 -1.69 6.58
N GLY A 35 3.39 -0.62 7.31
CA GLY A 35 3.09 -0.54 8.73
C GLY A 35 3.65 -1.75 9.48
N SER A 36 2.77 -2.48 10.17
CA SER A 36 3.12 -3.71 10.86
C SER A 36 3.21 -4.96 9.98
N GLY A 37 3.00 -4.84 8.66
CA GLY A 37 3.10 -5.93 7.70
C GLY A 37 1.84 -6.78 7.54
N ALA A 38 0.66 -6.31 7.96
CA ALA A 38 -0.57 -7.10 7.90
C ALA A 38 -0.92 -7.58 6.48
N PHE A 39 -0.81 -6.71 5.46
CA PHE A 39 -1.01 -7.12 4.07
C PHE A 39 0.02 -8.16 3.62
N LEU A 40 1.28 -7.98 4.00
CA LEU A 40 2.37 -8.87 3.60
C LEU A 40 2.18 -10.27 4.16
N VAL A 41 1.85 -10.39 5.45
CA VAL A 41 1.59 -11.69 6.12
C VAL A 41 0.41 -12.39 5.48
N ARG A 42 -0.71 -11.69 5.28
CA ARG A 42 -1.91 -12.30 4.67
C ARG A 42 -1.63 -12.73 3.22
N ALA A 43 -1.06 -11.86 2.40
CA ALA A 43 -0.76 -12.15 1.02
C ALA A 43 0.24 -13.32 0.86
N MET A 44 1.24 -13.40 1.74
CA MET A 44 2.16 -14.53 1.81
C MET A 44 1.41 -15.84 2.11
N THR A 45 0.53 -15.82 3.11
CA THR A 45 -0.26 -17.01 3.48
C THR A 45 -1.13 -17.47 2.31
N GLU A 46 -1.88 -16.59 1.66
CA GLU A 46 -2.74 -16.94 0.52
C GLU A 46 -1.93 -17.43 -0.69
N ALA A 47 -0.76 -16.85 -0.96
CA ALA A 47 0.12 -17.33 -2.02
C ALA A 47 0.67 -18.72 -1.71
N MET A 48 1.02 -19.01 -0.44
CA MET A 48 1.50 -20.33 -0.01
C MET A 48 0.40 -21.40 -0.02
N ASP A 49 -0.85 -21.03 0.24
CA ASP A 49 -2.00 -21.96 0.18
C ASP A 49 -2.24 -22.46 -1.25
N ASP A 50 -1.85 -21.71 -2.28
CA ASP A 50 -1.89 -22.14 -3.69
C ASP A 50 -0.69 -23.01 -4.11
N CYS A 51 0.33 -23.17 -3.27
CA CYS A 51 1.53 -23.95 -3.57
C CYS A 51 1.29 -25.46 -3.42
N SER A 52 1.89 -26.24 -4.32
CA SER A 52 1.77 -27.69 -4.34
C SER A 52 2.80 -28.41 -3.46
N ASN A 53 3.91 -27.75 -3.10
CA ASN A 53 5.01 -28.34 -2.36
C ASN A 53 5.80 -27.29 -1.55
N ASP A 54 6.70 -27.75 -0.69
CA ASP A 54 7.47 -26.87 0.20
C ASP A 54 8.51 -26.03 -0.55
N THR A 55 9.03 -26.48 -1.68
CA THR A 55 9.96 -25.70 -2.50
C THR A 55 9.28 -24.44 -3.04
N GLU A 56 8.05 -24.56 -3.57
CA GLU A 56 7.26 -23.41 -4.01
C GLU A 56 6.96 -22.45 -2.86
N ARG A 57 6.63 -22.97 -1.66
CA ARG A 57 6.42 -22.14 -0.46
C ARG A 57 7.66 -21.36 -0.06
N ASP A 58 8.82 -22.00 -0.12
CA ASP A 58 10.10 -21.35 0.18
C ASP A 58 10.47 -20.29 -0.85
N GLU A 59 10.11 -20.46 -2.12
CA GLU A 59 10.28 -19.43 -3.16
C GLU A 59 9.39 -18.22 -2.89
N ILE A 60 8.13 -18.42 -2.49
CA ILE A 60 7.24 -17.31 -2.10
C ILE A 60 7.89 -16.47 -1.00
N LYS A 61 8.35 -17.10 0.08
CA LYS A 61 9.00 -16.41 1.19
C LYS A 61 10.24 -15.62 0.78
N LYS A 62 11.06 -16.17 -0.11
CA LYS A 62 12.33 -15.56 -0.51
C LYS A 62 12.17 -14.45 -1.55
N GLN A 63 11.19 -14.54 -2.45
CA GLN A 63 11.22 -13.76 -3.69
C GLN A 63 9.91 -13.03 -4.01
N SER A 64 8.84 -13.26 -3.26
CA SER A 64 7.52 -12.78 -3.69
C SER A 64 6.93 -11.67 -2.82
N ILE A 65 7.49 -11.43 -1.63
CA ILE A 65 6.93 -10.48 -0.66
C ILE A 65 7.87 -9.31 -0.46
N TYR A 66 7.40 -8.10 -0.73
CA TYR A 66 8.15 -6.85 -0.68
C TYR A 66 7.41 -5.81 0.16
N GLY A 67 8.12 -5.07 0.99
CA GLY A 67 7.54 -4.01 1.81
C GLY A 67 8.44 -2.80 1.93
N ILE A 68 7.84 -1.64 2.13
CA ILE A 68 8.55 -0.41 2.49
C ILE A 68 7.81 0.21 3.68
N GLU A 69 8.56 0.60 4.71
CA GLU A 69 8.04 1.31 5.85
C GLU A 69 8.97 2.44 6.28
N TYR A 70 8.41 3.62 6.48
CA TYR A 70 9.19 4.80 6.85
C TYR A 70 9.53 4.84 8.34
N GLU A 71 8.58 4.47 9.20
CA GLU A 71 8.70 4.60 10.65
C GLU A 71 9.44 3.38 11.22
N GLU A 72 10.49 3.64 12.02
CA GLU A 72 11.41 2.62 12.53
C GLU A 72 10.70 1.55 13.37
N THR A 73 9.78 1.95 14.26
CA THR A 73 9.06 1.01 15.13
C THR A 73 8.13 0.12 14.32
N ALA A 74 7.41 0.68 13.34
CA ALA A 74 6.53 -0.07 12.46
C ALA A 74 7.33 -1.02 11.54
N PHE A 75 8.49 -0.58 11.03
CA PHE A 75 9.41 -1.44 10.30
C PHE A 75 9.89 -2.62 11.15
N GLY A 76 10.26 -2.38 12.42
CA GLY A 76 10.62 -3.43 13.37
C GLY A 76 9.47 -4.42 13.61
N LEU A 77 8.23 -3.92 13.71
CA LEU A 77 7.06 -4.78 13.84
C LEU A 77 6.80 -5.60 12.57
N ALA A 78 6.90 -4.99 11.39
CA ALA A 78 6.71 -5.69 10.13
C ALA A 78 7.72 -6.83 9.96
N THR A 79 9.00 -6.56 10.18
CA THR A 79 10.06 -7.59 10.07
C THR A 79 9.86 -8.71 11.09
N THR A 80 9.47 -8.38 12.32
CA THR A 80 9.17 -9.37 13.37
C THR A 80 7.96 -10.22 13.00
N ASN A 81 6.88 -9.61 12.49
CA ASN A 81 5.70 -10.33 12.05
C ASN A 81 6.01 -11.29 10.90
N MET A 82 6.76 -10.84 9.91
CA MET A 82 7.18 -11.71 8.80
C MET A 82 8.03 -12.89 9.29
N LEU A 83 8.97 -12.64 10.20
CA LEU A 83 9.80 -13.69 10.80
C LEU A 83 8.96 -14.73 11.56
N ILE A 84 7.99 -14.31 12.38
CA ILE A 84 7.08 -15.19 13.12
C ILE A 84 6.27 -16.08 12.16
N HIS A 85 5.89 -15.56 10.99
CA HIS A 85 5.15 -16.30 9.98
C HIS A 85 6.05 -17.09 9.00
N GLY A 86 7.34 -17.19 9.31
CA GLY A 86 8.29 -18.07 8.63
C GLY A 86 8.98 -17.46 7.41
N ASP A 87 8.86 -16.15 7.19
CA ASP A 87 9.68 -15.42 6.23
C ASP A 87 10.98 -14.96 6.89
N GLY A 88 12.03 -15.76 6.76
CA GLY A 88 13.35 -15.45 7.31
C GLY A 88 14.21 -14.56 6.42
N ASN A 89 13.72 -14.11 5.27
CA ASN A 89 14.48 -13.34 4.28
C ASN A 89 13.66 -12.19 3.68
N SER A 90 13.00 -11.44 4.54
CA SER A 90 12.08 -10.36 4.15
C SER A 90 12.71 -9.33 3.22
N ASN A 91 12.09 -9.10 2.07
CA ASN A 91 12.40 -7.96 1.22
C ASN A 91 11.68 -6.71 1.71
N ILE A 92 11.79 -6.43 3.02
CA ILE A 92 11.26 -5.20 3.62
C ILE A 92 12.40 -4.19 3.75
N ARG A 93 12.14 -2.95 3.37
CA ARG A 93 13.10 -1.84 3.45
C ARG A 93 12.57 -0.73 4.33
N GLN A 94 13.43 -0.24 5.22
CA GLN A 94 13.12 0.97 5.98
C GLN A 94 13.43 2.20 5.13
N GLY A 95 12.45 3.08 4.95
CA GLY A 95 12.64 4.34 4.26
C GLY A 95 11.39 4.89 3.60
N ASN A 96 11.55 5.98 2.85
CA ASN A 96 10.45 6.62 2.14
C ASN A 96 10.26 5.96 0.77
N CYS A 97 9.05 5.53 0.44
CA CYS A 97 8.75 4.87 -0.84
C CYS A 97 9.07 5.76 -2.06
N PHE A 98 9.01 7.08 -1.92
CA PHE A 98 9.38 8.02 -2.99
C PHE A 98 10.87 7.98 -3.37
N ASP A 99 11.72 7.54 -2.45
CA ASP A 99 13.17 7.40 -2.67
C ASP A 99 13.56 5.99 -3.17
N MET A 100 12.56 5.08 -3.31
CA MET A 100 12.78 3.66 -3.58
C MET A 100 12.23 3.18 -4.94
N SER A 101 12.11 4.06 -5.92
CA SER A 101 11.59 3.70 -7.25
C SER A 101 12.37 2.58 -7.94
N ALA A 102 13.69 2.54 -7.76
CA ALA A 102 14.52 1.46 -8.31
C ALA A 102 14.20 0.12 -7.63
N PHE A 103 14.10 0.09 -6.29
CA PHE A 103 13.73 -1.12 -5.56
C PHE A 103 12.36 -1.65 -6.00
N ILE A 104 11.37 -0.76 -6.18
CA ILE A 104 10.03 -1.12 -6.67
C ILE A 104 10.11 -1.66 -8.11
N GLY A 105 10.83 -0.97 -9.00
CA GLY A 105 10.94 -1.34 -10.41
C GLY A 105 11.69 -2.64 -10.68
N ASP A 106 12.72 -2.93 -9.88
CA ASP A 106 13.57 -4.12 -10.03
C ASP A 106 12.92 -5.37 -9.44
N ALA A 107 11.96 -5.23 -8.52
CA ALA A 107 11.30 -6.34 -7.85
C ALA A 107 10.31 -7.10 -8.74
N ASN A 108 10.02 -6.64 -9.97
CA ASN A 108 9.04 -7.24 -10.89
C ASN A 108 7.66 -7.47 -10.23
N ILE A 109 7.20 -6.48 -9.49
CA ILE A 109 5.92 -6.50 -8.78
C ILE A 109 4.77 -6.62 -9.77
N ASN A 110 3.80 -7.49 -9.49
CA ASN A 110 2.56 -7.62 -10.25
C ASN A 110 1.29 -7.40 -9.41
N VAL A 111 1.42 -7.33 -8.08
CA VAL A 111 0.32 -6.99 -7.17
C VAL A 111 0.80 -5.97 -6.14
N VAL A 112 0.06 -4.89 -5.98
CA VAL A 112 0.27 -3.91 -4.90
C VAL A 112 -0.96 -3.91 -4.00
N LEU A 113 -0.74 -4.04 -2.70
CA LEU A 113 -1.73 -3.85 -1.65
C LEU A 113 -1.28 -2.66 -0.82
N MET A 114 -2.13 -1.65 -0.64
CA MET A 114 -1.68 -0.43 0.01
C MET A 114 -2.79 0.26 0.82
N ASN A 115 -2.42 0.69 2.02
CA ASN A 115 -3.18 1.66 2.81
C ASN A 115 -2.27 2.88 3.11
N PRO A 116 -2.17 3.85 2.19
CA PRO A 116 -1.22 4.96 2.34
C PRO A 116 -1.69 5.96 3.40
N PRO A 117 -0.79 6.79 3.94
CA PRO A 117 -1.17 7.82 4.89
C PRO A 117 -1.98 8.94 4.21
N TYR A 118 -3.24 9.14 4.67
CA TYR A 118 -4.17 10.11 4.06
C TYR A 118 -3.85 11.58 4.37
N ASN A 119 -3.13 11.83 5.45
CA ASN A 119 -2.76 13.15 5.93
C ASN A 119 -1.25 13.26 6.14
N ALA A 120 -0.48 12.71 5.20
CA ALA A 120 0.98 12.75 5.27
C ALA A 120 1.50 14.18 5.44
N GLN A 121 2.45 14.37 6.33
CA GLN A 121 3.14 15.65 6.50
C GLN A 121 4.11 15.90 5.34
N ARG A 122 4.47 17.14 5.09
CA ARG A 122 5.41 17.56 4.02
C ARG A 122 6.66 16.68 3.93
N LYS A 123 7.27 16.37 5.07
CA LYS A 123 8.51 15.58 5.14
C LYS A 123 8.38 14.12 4.68
N HIS A 124 7.14 13.60 4.59
CA HIS A 124 6.86 12.22 4.17
C HIS A 124 6.38 12.13 2.71
N CYS A 125 6.22 13.27 2.04
CA CYS A 125 5.76 13.36 0.66
C CYS A 125 6.94 13.59 -0.29
N ASP A 126 6.73 13.27 -1.57
CA ASP A 126 7.72 13.56 -2.61
C ASP A 126 8.07 15.05 -2.65
N ILE A 127 9.37 15.34 -2.71
CA ILE A 127 9.88 16.71 -2.65
C ILE A 127 9.42 17.55 -3.86
N SER A 128 9.26 16.95 -5.04
CA SER A 128 8.82 17.62 -6.25
C SER A 128 7.34 18.04 -6.16
N TYR A 129 6.54 17.20 -5.51
CA TYR A 129 5.13 17.49 -5.23
C TYR A 129 4.98 18.61 -4.19
N VAL A 130 5.70 18.50 -3.09
CA VAL A 130 5.64 19.46 -1.97
C VAL A 130 6.10 20.86 -2.39
N LYS A 131 7.01 21.00 -3.34
CA LYS A 131 7.45 22.32 -3.87
C LYS A 131 6.29 23.19 -4.37
N ASN A 132 5.22 22.55 -4.84
CA ASN A 132 4.04 23.24 -5.37
C ASN A 132 3.00 23.61 -4.29
N TRP A 133 3.22 23.19 -3.03
CA TRP A 133 2.30 23.49 -1.95
C TRP A 133 2.44 24.92 -1.47
N SER A 134 1.32 25.59 -1.22
CA SER A 134 1.35 26.89 -0.52
C SER A 134 1.91 26.72 0.89
N LYS A 135 2.37 27.84 1.49
CA LYS A 135 2.93 27.84 2.86
C LYS A 135 1.92 27.39 3.93
N THR A 136 0.64 27.51 3.65
CA THR A 136 -0.46 27.13 4.56
C THR A 136 -0.79 25.64 4.54
N VAL A 137 -0.43 24.93 3.47
CA VAL A 137 -0.68 23.48 3.33
C VAL A 137 0.34 22.71 4.15
N LYS A 138 -0.12 22.03 5.20
CA LYS A 138 0.72 21.23 6.11
C LYS A 138 0.65 19.75 5.89
N GLN A 139 -0.44 19.25 5.31
CA GLN A 139 -0.73 17.84 5.07
C GLN A 139 -1.09 17.61 3.61
N ASP A 140 -0.93 16.39 3.14
CA ASP A 140 -1.21 15.97 1.76
C ASP A 140 -2.63 16.33 1.31
N PRO A 141 -2.79 17.27 0.36
CA PRO A 141 -4.09 17.65 -0.17
C PRO A 141 -4.69 16.57 -1.11
N SER A 142 -3.87 15.66 -1.66
CA SER A 142 -4.33 14.55 -2.49
C SER A 142 -4.89 13.37 -1.70
N LYS A 143 -4.78 13.39 -0.35
CA LYS A 143 -5.27 12.35 0.55
C LYS A 143 -4.72 10.95 0.24
N GLY A 144 -3.46 10.86 -0.16
CA GLY A 144 -2.76 9.61 -0.45
C GLY A 144 -2.66 9.28 -1.95
N LEU A 145 -3.41 9.97 -2.83
CA LEU A 145 -3.35 9.68 -4.27
C LEU A 145 -1.96 9.88 -4.89
N HIS A 146 -1.13 10.78 -4.36
CA HIS A 146 0.22 10.94 -4.87
C HIS A 146 1.12 9.72 -4.57
N TYR A 147 0.90 9.00 -3.46
CA TYR A 147 1.54 7.71 -3.20
C TYR A 147 1.13 6.68 -4.26
N VAL A 148 -0.18 6.59 -4.52
CA VAL A 148 -0.73 5.67 -5.54
C VAL A 148 -0.12 5.95 -6.90
N HIS A 149 -0.10 7.21 -7.32
CA HIS A 149 0.49 7.64 -8.59
C HIS A 149 1.98 7.28 -8.68
N HIS A 150 2.75 7.51 -7.61
CA HIS A 150 4.18 7.18 -7.56
C HIS A 150 4.41 5.68 -7.77
N VAL A 151 3.70 4.85 -6.99
CA VAL A 151 3.84 3.39 -7.05
C VAL A 151 3.35 2.83 -8.38
N ALA A 152 2.20 3.30 -8.89
CA ALA A 152 1.69 2.90 -10.20
C ALA A 152 2.67 3.23 -11.32
N SER A 153 3.38 4.37 -11.23
CA SER A 153 4.41 4.76 -12.20
C SER A 153 5.68 3.90 -12.11
N ALA A 154 6.01 3.38 -10.93
CA ALA A 154 7.19 2.55 -10.71
C ALA A 154 6.95 1.07 -11.06
N VAL A 155 5.72 0.57 -10.89
CA VAL A 155 5.31 -0.79 -11.24
C VAL A 155 4.94 -0.84 -12.73
N LYS A 156 5.76 -1.53 -13.53
CA LYS A 156 5.64 -1.55 -15.01
C LYS A 156 4.35 -2.22 -15.49
N THR A 157 3.98 -3.33 -14.86
CA THR A 157 2.77 -4.09 -15.19
C THR A 157 2.23 -4.73 -13.93
N GLY A 158 0.95 -4.60 -13.64
CA GLY A 158 0.39 -5.19 -12.44
C GLY A 158 -0.97 -4.60 -12.08
N LYS A 159 -1.47 -5.03 -10.93
CA LYS A 159 -2.73 -4.58 -10.35
C LYS A 159 -2.46 -3.93 -9.00
N LEU A 160 -3.18 -2.87 -8.69
CA LEU A 160 -3.11 -2.19 -7.41
C LEU A 160 -4.49 -2.23 -6.73
N ALA A 161 -4.52 -2.66 -5.45
CA ALA A 161 -5.68 -2.46 -4.59
C ALA A 161 -5.29 -1.50 -3.47
N VAL A 162 -5.98 -0.39 -3.36
CA VAL A 162 -5.64 0.68 -2.44
C VAL A 162 -6.83 1.13 -1.62
N LEU A 163 -6.61 1.33 -0.31
CA LEU A 163 -7.57 1.97 0.58
C LEU A 163 -7.35 3.48 0.54
N LEU A 164 -8.40 4.22 0.30
CA LEU A 164 -8.35 5.68 0.24
C LEU A 164 -9.63 6.27 0.86
N PRO A 165 -9.58 7.51 1.37
CA PRO A 165 -10.80 8.22 1.74
C PRO A 165 -11.79 8.24 0.58
N MET A 166 -13.09 8.11 0.87
CA MET A 166 -14.16 8.16 -0.14
C MET A 166 -14.08 9.43 -1.01
N ALA A 167 -13.55 10.53 -0.45
CA ALA A 167 -13.27 11.75 -1.20
C ALA A 167 -12.36 11.54 -2.41
N CYS A 168 -11.46 10.55 -2.39
CA CYS A 168 -10.62 10.20 -3.54
C CYS A 168 -11.42 9.52 -4.66
N GLY A 169 -12.44 8.73 -4.30
CA GLY A 169 -13.33 8.10 -5.28
C GLY A 169 -14.23 9.13 -5.99
N ILE A 170 -14.93 9.96 -5.21
CA ILE A 170 -15.98 10.85 -5.72
C ILE A 170 -15.52 12.31 -5.94
N GLY A 171 -14.39 12.74 -5.37
CA GLY A 171 -13.91 14.12 -5.45
C GLY A 171 -13.47 14.51 -6.87
N ASP A 172 -13.80 15.74 -7.26
CA ASP A 172 -13.59 16.29 -8.60
C ASP A 172 -12.78 17.60 -8.63
N LYS A 173 -12.10 17.95 -7.52
CA LYS A 173 -11.41 19.24 -7.35
C LYS A 173 -9.98 19.09 -6.86
N GLY A 174 -9.19 20.13 -7.11
CA GLY A 174 -7.83 20.28 -6.58
C GLY A 174 -6.90 19.10 -6.94
N ASP A 175 -6.03 18.76 -6.01
CA ASP A 175 -5.01 17.72 -6.19
C ASP A 175 -5.62 16.32 -6.38
N ILE A 176 -6.78 16.04 -5.77
CA ILE A 176 -7.51 14.78 -5.98
C ILE A 176 -7.85 14.61 -7.46
N ARG A 177 -8.45 15.62 -8.09
CA ARG A 177 -8.75 15.59 -9.52
C ARG A 177 -7.47 15.49 -10.37
N ALA A 178 -6.48 16.31 -10.06
CA ALA A 178 -5.23 16.35 -10.81
C ALA A 178 -4.51 14.99 -10.84
N PHE A 179 -4.44 14.27 -9.72
CA PHE A 179 -3.84 12.92 -9.68
C PHE A 179 -4.70 11.88 -10.38
N LYS A 180 -6.03 11.93 -10.25
CA LYS A 180 -6.92 11.04 -11.02
C LYS A 180 -6.74 11.23 -12.53
N GLU A 181 -6.72 12.47 -13.02
CA GLU A 181 -6.50 12.76 -14.43
C GLU A 181 -5.12 12.28 -14.94
N LYS A 182 -4.07 12.37 -14.11
CA LYS A 182 -2.76 11.82 -14.44
C LYS A 182 -2.79 10.31 -14.54
N MET A 183 -3.33 9.63 -13.52
CA MET A 183 -3.36 8.17 -13.47
C MET A 183 -4.21 7.58 -14.60
N LEU A 184 -5.37 8.16 -14.90
CA LEU A 184 -6.27 7.66 -15.95
C LEU A 184 -5.75 7.85 -17.39
N LYS A 185 -4.60 8.53 -17.60
CA LYS A 185 -3.93 8.56 -18.90
C LYS A 185 -3.18 7.27 -19.19
N ASP A 186 -2.59 6.66 -18.16
CA ASP A 186 -1.66 5.54 -18.31
C ASP A 186 -2.16 4.26 -17.63
N HIS A 187 -3.23 4.37 -16.80
CA HIS A 187 -3.80 3.27 -16.02
C HIS A 187 -5.32 3.23 -16.17
N SER A 188 -5.90 2.07 -15.82
CA SER A 188 -7.36 1.87 -15.79
C SER A 188 -7.84 1.70 -14.34
N LEU A 189 -8.92 2.38 -13.99
CA LEU A 189 -9.64 2.14 -12.75
C LEU A 189 -10.72 1.07 -13.02
N ASN A 190 -10.55 -0.12 -12.45
CA ASN A 190 -11.44 -1.25 -12.70
C ASN A 190 -12.64 -1.28 -11.75
N ALA A 191 -12.43 -0.91 -10.49
CA ALA A 191 -13.49 -0.96 -9.47
C ALA A 191 -13.26 0.05 -8.35
N VAL A 192 -14.35 0.50 -7.74
CA VAL A 192 -14.36 1.26 -6.49
C VAL A 192 -15.40 0.64 -5.57
N PHE A 193 -14.96 0.09 -4.45
CA PHE A 193 -15.80 -0.50 -3.41
C PHE A 193 -15.94 0.48 -2.26
N SER A 194 -17.16 0.91 -1.96
CA SER A 194 -17.45 1.64 -0.73
C SER A 194 -17.38 0.69 0.45
N LEU A 195 -16.59 1.01 1.46
CA LEU A 195 -16.49 0.21 2.67
C LEU A 195 -17.46 0.76 3.75
N PRO A 196 -17.93 -0.09 4.68
CA PRO A 196 -18.75 0.36 5.80
C PRO A 196 -18.05 1.48 6.59
N PRO A 197 -18.78 2.48 7.10
CA PRO A 197 -18.19 3.65 7.75
C PRO A 197 -17.48 3.33 9.07
N ASP A 198 -17.77 2.19 9.66
CA ASP A 198 -17.22 1.71 10.93
C ASP A 198 -16.07 0.70 10.76
N VAL A 199 -15.63 0.47 9.53
CA VAL A 199 -14.63 -0.55 9.19
C VAL A 199 -13.31 -0.38 9.96
N PHE A 200 -12.96 0.85 10.33
CA PHE A 200 -11.76 1.17 11.11
C PHE A 200 -12.06 1.51 12.58
N HIS A 201 -13.31 1.30 13.05
CA HIS A 201 -13.66 1.56 14.45
C HIS A 201 -12.92 0.57 15.39
N PRO A 202 -12.40 1.03 16.56
CA PRO A 202 -12.46 2.40 17.09
C PRO A 202 -11.33 3.34 16.60
N GLY A 203 -10.48 2.92 15.67
CA GLY A 203 -9.28 3.67 15.28
C GLY A 203 -9.54 4.91 14.43
N ALA A 204 -10.53 4.89 13.53
CA ALA A 204 -10.88 6.01 12.67
C ALA A 204 -12.37 5.97 12.27
N THR A 205 -12.94 7.15 12.01
CA THR A 205 -14.34 7.32 11.56
C THR A 205 -14.45 7.81 10.11
N ALA A 206 -13.38 7.67 9.33
CA ALA A 206 -13.36 8.14 7.95
C ALA A 206 -14.09 7.15 7.03
N SER A 207 -14.98 7.64 6.17
CA SER A 207 -15.52 6.85 5.07
C SER A 207 -14.38 6.54 4.08
N VAL A 208 -14.16 5.25 3.84
CA VAL A 208 -13.05 4.73 3.02
C VAL A 208 -13.62 3.92 1.85
N CYS A 209 -12.90 3.92 0.74
CA CYS A 209 -13.15 3.03 -0.39
C CYS A 209 -11.89 2.21 -0.70
N CYS A 210 -12.10 1.02 -1.28
CA CYS A 210 -11.05 0.26 -1.94
C CYS A 210 -11.16 0.52 -3.45
N MET A 211 -10.04 0.96 -4.05
CA MET A 211 -9.92 1.21 -5.50
C MET A 211 -9.00 0.17 -6.12
N ILE A 212 -9.39 -0.38 -7.26
CA ILE A 212 -8.61 -1.36 -8.03
C ILE A 212 -8.43 -0.86 -9.45
#